data_9268212a896ef1d09700d3029ec1e7ef
#
_entry.id   9268212a896ef1d09700d3029ec1e7ef
#
_cell.length_a   1.000
_cell.length_b   1.000
_cell.length_c   1.000
_cell.angle_alpha   90.00
_cell.angle_beta   90.00
_cell.angle_gamma   90.00
#
_symmetry.space_group_name_H-M   'P 1'
#
loop_
_entity.id
_entity.type
_entity.pdbx_description
1 polymer ?
#
loop_
_entity_poly.entity_id
_entity_poly.type
_entity_poly.pdbx_seq_one_letter_code
_entity_poly.pdbx_strand_id
1 'polypeptide(L)'
;MDRWLKGGHFNKKPVTEESLSTQSVEGRINDENGSQVIHHCNSNANGFINPIKKRKYNESYLEMGFSETNDCQPQCVICLKVLPNRSMYPGKLRHHFEKTHPDYEGKTTDYFKRKRTELLAVQNKIKTHVQTDNENALRASYMVSYRIAQKGEAHTIAETLIKPCLIDIATCMLDDKFAKQLSTIPFSNNTVARRIADLATNVEQTLVSIIKYRKFALQMVESTDVAGLAILLVFVRYENIHSFEEDLLFCRPLLSNTTGVQIFGLLDGFFTENKIPWTNCIDVCTDGAKAMVGATAGAVAKIKEKSKEIRSSHCILHRHALAMKTMPFSLKNVMDDAIKIINFIKSRPLKSRLFKILCDDMGSLHSTLLFHTEVRWLSRGKALTRLMELRTEVLLFLMDQSVTLGKIMKDVTRLCQFSYLADIFSKMN
;
A
#
# COMPACT_ATOMS: atom_id res chain seq x y z
N MET A 1 7.62 -5.46 2.33
CA MET A 1 6.27 -4.93 2.55
C MET A 1 5.73 -5.22 3.95
N ASP A 2 5.78 -6.45 4.42
CA ASP A 2 5.26 -6.78 5.78
C ASP A 2 5.92 -6.01 6.93
N ARG A 3 7.15 -5.55 6.76
CA ARG A 3 7.92 -4.81 7.77
C ARG A 3 7.44 -3.36 7.92
N TRP A 4 6.96 -2.74 6.84
CA TRP A 4 6.47 -1.36 6.81
C TRP A 4 5.16 -1.16 7.57
N LEU A 5 4.37 -2.20 7.69
CA LEU A 5 3.05 -2.17 8.32
C LEU A 5 3.04 -2.73 9.74
N LYS A 6 4.05 -3.51 10.12
CA LYS A 6 4.25 -3.93 11.53
C LYS A 6 4.91 -2.84 12.39
N GLY A 7 5.58 -1.84 11.78
CA GLY A 7 6.23 -0.72 12.47
C GLY A 7 5.33 0.46 12.85
N GLY A 8 4.04 0.42 12.53
CA GLY A 8 3.08 1.50 12.76
C GLY A 8 2.54 1.61 14.19
N HIS A 9 3.33 1.32 15.22
CA HIS A 9 3.07 1.82 16.56
C HIS A 9 3.60 3.26 16.64
N PHE A 10 2.73 4.23 16.41
CA PHE A 10 2.94 5.61 16.79
C PHE A 10 3.04 5.71 18.32
N ASN A 11 4.21 5.45 18.87
CA ASN A 11 4.57 5.95 20.19
C ASN A 11 4.81 7.44 20.05
N LYS A 12 3.81 8.24 20.34
CA LYS A 12 3.99 9.66 20.68
C LYS A 12 4.80 9.73 21.97
N LYS A 13 6.13 9.86 21.86
CA LYS A 13 6.92 10.47 22.92
C LYS A 13 6.78 11.98 22.76
N PRO A 14 6.56 12.72 23.85
CA PRO A 14 6.54 14.17 23.80
C PRO A 14 7.94 14.67 23.44
N VAL A 15 8.01 15.50 22.40
CA VAL A 15 9.22 16.25 22.06
C VAL A 15 9.33 17.36 23.09
N THR A 16 10.33 17.31 23.93
CA THR A 16 10.80 18.41 24.75
C THR A 16 11.39 19.46 23.82
N GLU A 17 10.85 20.67 23.90
CA GLU A 17 11.41 21.87 23.29
C GLU A 17 12.79 22.16 23.88
N GLU A 18 13.83 22.10 23.06
CA GLU A 18 15.08 22.81 23.30
C GLU A 18 15.27 23.88 22.24
N SER A 19 15.18 25.10 22.75
CA SER A 19 15.61 26.40 22.30
C SER A 19 16.49 26.52 21.06
N LEU A 20 16.00 27.26 20.06
CA LEU A 20 16.81 28.05 19.15
C LEU A 20 16.34 29.52 19.22
N SER A 21 17.22 30.31 19.79
CA SER A 21 17.13 31.76 19.92
C SER A 21 17.18 32.45 18.55
N THR A 22 16.17 33.25 18.24
CA THR A 22 16.28 34.34 17.26
C THR A 22 15.75 35.61 17.89
N GLN A 23 16.64 36.60 17.91
CA GLN A 23 16.42 37.95 18.37
C GLN A 23 15.28 38.61 17.57
N SER A 24 14.31 39.15 18.27
CA SER A 24 13.33 40.07 17.74
C SER A 24 13.48 41.41 18.42
N VAL A 25 13.52 42.44 17.59
CA VAL A 25 13.59 43.86 17.92
C VAL A 25 12.29 44.29 18.59
N GLU A 26 12.42 44.98 19.73
CA GLU A 26 11.32 45.56 20.51
C GLU A 26 10.70 46.75 19.82
N GLY A 27 9.37 46.76 19.76
CA GLY A 27 8.55 47.97 19.58
C GLY A 27 7.40 47.95 20.58
N ARG A 28 7.55 48.68 21.70
CA ARG A 28 6.49 48.86 22.69
C ARG A 28 5.43 49.80 22.16
N ILE A 29 4.16 49.42 22.28
CA ILE A 29 3.04 50.34 22.50
C ILE A 29 2.08 49.65 23.49
N ASN A 30 1.89 50.28 24.63
CA ASN A 30 0.88 49.97 25.64
C ASN A 30 -0.49 50.38 25.14
N ASP A 31 -1.53 49.53 25.35
CA ASP A 31 -2.86 50.00 25.70
C ASP A 31 -3.65 48.90 26.44
N GLU A 32 -4.11 49.27 27.61
CA GLU A 32 -5.03 48.52 28.48
C GLU A 32 -6.42 48.51 27.83
N ASN A 33 -7.04 47.33 27.68
CA ASN A 33 -8.46 47.09 28.03
C ASN A 33 -8.94 45.72 27.55
N GLY A 34 -9.52 45.01 28.48
CA GLY A 34 -10.60 44.02 28.41
C GLY A 34 -10.68 43.05 27.21
N SER A 35 -10.06 41.89 27.29
CA SER A 35 -10.14 40.83 26.27
C SER A 35 -11.50 40.13 26.26
N GLN A 36 -12.33 40.42 25.25
CA GLN A 36 -13.44 39.57 24.84
C GLN A 36 -12.98 38.67 23.65
N VAL A 37 -13.03 37.38 23.85
CA VAL A 37 -12.73 36.37 22.78
C VAL A 37 -13.84 36.45 21.73
N ILE A 38 -13.51 36.94 20.52
CA ILE A 38 -14.40 37.01 19.37
C ILE A 38 -14.20 35.75 18.54
N HIS A 39 -15.19 34.85 18.51
CA HIS A 39 -15.26 33.78 17.53
C HIS A 39 -15.73 34.34 16.18
N HIS A 40 -14.84 34.31 15.17
CA HIS A 40 -15.17 34.64 13.79
C HIS A 40 -15.90 33.48 13.11
N CYS A 41 -17.15 33.72 12.67
CA CYS A 41 -17.87 32.87 11.75
C CYS A 41 -17.43 33.20 10.33
N ASN A 42 -16.63 32.32 9.70
CA ASN A 42 -16.32 32.41 8.27
C ASN A 42 -17.47 31.86 7.43
N SER A 43 -18.06 32.68 6.59
CA SER A 43 -18.99 32.28 5.54
C SER A 43 -18.43 32.70 4.19
N ASN A 44 -17.98 31.71 3.41
CA ASN A 44 -17.71 31.87 1.97
C ASN A 44 -18.94 31.39 1.18
N ALA A 45 -19.66 32.32 0.57
CA ALA A 45 -20.53 32.09 -0.57
C ALA A 45 -20.68 33.39 -1.35
N ASN A 46 -20.21 33.43 -2.57
CA ASN A 46 -20.35 34.52 -3.52
C ASN A 46 -21.81 34.59 -4.02
N GLY A 47 -22.48 35.69 -3.72
CA GLY A 47 -23.75 36.09 -4.27
C GLY A 47 -24.08 37.47 -3.72
N PHE A 48 -24.21 38.49 -4.57
CA PHE A 48 -24.60 39.89 -4.18
C PHE A 48 -26.00 39.89 -3.56
N ILE A 49 -26.08 39.69 -2.25
CA ILE A 49 -27.26 39.95 -1.43
C ILE A 49 -26.75 40.81 -0.29
N ASN A 50 -27.37 41.98 -0.08
CA ASN A 50 -27.10 42.85 1.05
C ASN A 50 -26.99 42.02 2.34
N PRO A 51 -25.92 42.12 3.12
CA PRO A 51 -25.76 41.28 4.31
C PRO A 51 -26.84 41.65 5.32
N ILE A 52 -27.84 40.79 5.48
CA ILE A 52 -28.81 40.91 6.58
C ILE A 52 -27.99 40.89 7.87
N LYS A 53 -27.92 42.01 8.61
CA LYS A 53 -27.21 42.11 9.89
C LYS A 53 -27.72 41.04 10.83
N LYS A 54 -26.92 39.94 11.04
CA LYS A 54 -27.24 38.91 12.02
C LYS A 54 -27.24 39.51 13.42
N ARG A 55 -28.26 39.24 14.20
CA ARG A 55 -28.36 39.63 15.59
C ARG A 55 -27.37 38.79 16.42
N LYS A 56 -26.68 39.43 17.37
CA LYS A 56 -25.77 38.78 18.30
C LYS A 56 -26.55 38.25 19.50
N TYR A 57 -26.13 37.09 20.02
CA TYR A 57 -26.63 36.55 21.26
C TYR A 57 -26.25 37.42 22.44
N ASN A 58 -27.12 37.47 23.46
CA ASN A 58 -26.87 38.14 24.74
C ASN A 58 -27.09 37.13 25.86
N GLU A 59 -26.15 37.00 26.80
CA GLU A 59 -26.25 36.06 27.93
C GLU A 59 -27.51 36.28 28.78
N SER A 60 -28.09 37.46 28.83
CA SER A 60 -29.39 37.71 29.49
C SER A 60 -30.55 36.91 28.90
N TYR A 61 -30.42 36.36 27.65
CA TYR A 61 -31.44 35.49 27.06
C TYR A 61 -31.52 34.13 27.75
N LEU A 62 -30.50 33.74 28.51
CA LEU A 62 -30.52 32.55 29.32
C LEU A 62 -31.56 32.62 30.45
N GLU A 63 -31.86 33.82 30.96
CA GLU A 63 -32.94 34.04 31.95
C GLU A 63 -34.31 33.64 31.40
N MET A 64 -34.46 33.66 30.06
CA MET A 64 -35.65 33.23 29.36
C MET A 64 -35.50 31.81 28.80
N GLY A 65 -34.48 31.06 29.25
CA GLY A 65 -34.23 29.67 28.81
C GLY A 65 -33.70 29.52 27.39
N PHE A 66 -32.97 30.51 26.85
CA PHE A 66 -32.36 30.44 25.52
C PHE A 66 -30.83 30.45 25.57
N SER A 67 -30.22 29.55 24.83
CA SER A 67 -28.79 29.51 24.53
C SER A 67 -28.52 29.75 23.04
N GLU A 68 -27.29 30.04 22.67
CA GLU A 68 -26.86 30.20 21.29
C GLU A 68 -26.44 28.84 20.70
N THR A 69 -26.78 28.60 19.43
CA THR A 69 -26.24 27.48 18.62
C THR A 69 -25.00 27.94 17.86
N ASN A 70 -24.22 26.99 17.32
CA ASN A 70 -23.02 27.28 16.46
C ASN A 70 -23.38 28.17 15.24
N ASP A 71 -24.64 28.12 14.77
CA ASP A 71 -25.12 28.94 13.64
C ASP A 71 -25.65 30.31 14.05
N CYS A 72 -25.33 30.76 15.26
CA CYS A 72 -25.81 32.03 15.82
C CYS A 72 -27.35 32.15 15.85
N GLN A 73 -28.04 31.08 16.24
CA GLN A 73 -29.50 31.04 16.40
C GLN A 73 -29.87 30.76 17.86
N PRO A 74 -30.96 31.32 18.38
CA PRO A 74 -31.41 31.07 19.75
C PRO A 74 -32.08 29.70 19.85
N GLN A 75 -31.60 28.85 20.76
CA GLN A 75 -32.16 27.55 21.09
C GLN A 75 -32.74 27.52 22.50
N CYS A 76 -33.99 27.09 22.61
CA CYS A 76 -34.61 26.90 23.93
C CYS A 76 -33.96 25.68 24.63
N VAL A 77 -33.45 25.85 25.85
CA VAL A 77 -32.81 24.76 26.63
C VAL A 77 -33.79 23.76 27.23
N ILE A 78 -35.10 24.07 27.16
CA ILE A 78 -36.19 23.18 27.68
C ILE A 78 -36.73 22.27 26.59
N CYS A 79 -37.26 22.85 25.48
CA CYS A 79 -37.85 22.07 24.38
C CYS A 79 -36.90 21.84 23.21
N LEU A 80 -35.68 22.32 23.27
CA LEU A 80 -34.62 22.20 22.25
C LEU A 80 -34.94 22.88 20.90
N LYS A 81 -36.06 23.62 20.81
CA LYS A 81 -36.49 24.30 19.60
C LYS A 81 -35.50 25.39 19.24
N VAL A 82 -34.98 25.37 18.01
CA VAL A 82 -34.13 26.41 17.44
C VAL A 82 -35.04 27.43 16.74
N LEU A 83 -34.89 28.69 17.06
CA LEU A 83 -35.61 29.76 16.39
C LEU A 83 -34.68 30.49 15.40
N PRO A 84 -35.19 31.08 14.31
CA PRO A 84 -34.36 31.78 13.37
C PRO A 84 -33.70 33.01 14.00
N ASN A 85 -32.49 33.38 13.56
CA ASN A 85 -31.73 34.50 14.10
C ASN A 85 -32.54 35.81 14.18
N ARG A 86 -33.48 36.04 13.24
CA ARG A 86 -34.42 37.20 13.30
C ARG A 86 -35.30 37.21 14.55
N SER A 87 -35.46 36.09 15.24
CA SER A 87 -36.21 35.97 16.50
C SER A 87 -35.35 36.20 17.74
N MET A 88 -34.04 36.47 17.60
CA MET A 88 -33.10 36.72 18.69
C MET A 88 -33.27 38.13 19.26
N TYR A 89 -34.40 38.36 19.98
CA TYR A 89 -34.66 39.57 20.77
C TYR A 89 -35.65 39.25 21.89
N PRO A 90 -35.59 39.98 23.01
CA PRO A 90 -36.30 39.65 24.26
C PRO A 90 -37.80 39.35 24.08
N GLY A 91 -38.53 40.16 23.31
CA GLY A 91 -39.98 39.99 23.16
C GLY A 91 -40.40 38.68 22.52
N LYS A 92 -39.69 38.19 21.48
CA LYS A 92 -40.04 36.91 20.85
C LYS A 92 -39.55 35.70 21.67
N LEU A 93 -38.42 35.80 22.33
CA LEU A 93 -37.91 34.77 23.20
C LEU A 93 -38.80 34.60 24.41
N ARG A 94 -39.22 35.72 25.05
CA ARG A 94 -40.16 35.73 26.17
C ARG A 94 -41.53 35.16 25.74
N HIS A 95 -42.04 35.59 24.63
CA HIS A 95 -43.33 35.05 24.11
C HIS A 95 -43.29 33.54 23.89
N HIS A 96 -42.20 32.99 23.32
CA HIS A 96 -42.03 31.55 23.23
C HIS A 96 -42.00 30.89 24.60
N PHE A 97 -41.25 31.46 25.56
CA PHE A 97 -41.11 30.90 26.89
C PHE A 97 -42.44 30.89 27.63
N GLU A 98 -43.14 31.98 27.71
CA GLU A 98 -44.42 32.11 28.41
C GLU A 98 -45.52 31.23 27.79
N LYS A 99 -45.54 31.14 26.45
CA LYS A 99 -46.54 30.32 25.74
C LYS A 99 -46.27 28.85 25.81
N THR A 100 -45.01 28.44 25.76
CA THR A 100 -44.63 27.01 25.60
C THR A 100 -44.19 26.38 26.93
N HIS A 101 -43.73 27.19 27.89
CA HIS A 101 -43.16 26.71 29.12
C HIS A 101 -43.66 27.47 30.39
N PRO A 102 -44.95 27.66 30.53
CA PRO A 102 -45.52 28.41 31.68
C PRO A 102 -45.05 27.81 33.05
N ASP A 103 -44.92 26.47 33.15
CA ASP A 103 -44.51 25.78 34.36
C ASP A 103 -43.09 26.10 34.86
N TYR A 104 -42.30 26.78 34.01
CA TYR A 104 -40.93 27.18 34.33
C TYR A 104 -40.80 28.68 34.62
N GLU A 105 -41.93 29.39 34.66
CA GLU A 105 -41.98 30.77 35.10
C GLU A 105 -41.53 30.89 36.55
N GLY A 106 -40.68 31.88 36.88
CA GLY A 106 -40.11 32.05 38.21
C GLY A 106 -38.89 31.16 38.54
N LYS A 107 -38.41 30.30 37.64
CA LYS A 107 -37.15 29.59 37.85
C LYS A 107 -35.95 30.51 37.74
N THR A 108 -34.91 30.27 38.56
CA THR A 108 -33.71 31.08 38.62
C THR A 108 -32.83 30.86 37.38
N THR A 109 -32.01 31.87 37.05
CA THR A 109 -31.01 31.78 35.96
C THR A 109 -30.09 30.58 36.12
N ASP A 110 -29.78 30.14 37.35
CA ASP A 110 -28.94 28.97 37.61
C ASP A 110 -29.62 27.65 37.23
N TYR A 111 -30.94 27.57 37.25
CA TYR A 111 -31.66 26.43 36.70
C TYR A 111 -31.42 26.29 35.16
N PHE A 112 -31.50 27.39 34.41
CA PHE A 112 -31.29 27.38 32.97
C PHE A 112 -29.80 27.20 32.61
N LYS A 113 -28.85 27.66 33.44
CA LYS A 113 -27.42 27.36 33.30
C LYS A 113 -27.17 25.84 33.40
N ARG A 114 -27.77 25.17 34.41
CA ARG A 114 -27.65 23.72 34.52
C ARG A 114 -28.22 22.98 33.30
N LYS A 115 -29.43 23.39 32.83
CA LYS A 115 -30.05 22.84 31.65
C LYS A 115 -29.22 23.02 30.38
N ARG A 116 -28.61 24.22 30.21
CA ARG A 116 -27.63 24.45 29.11
C ARG A 116 -26.44 23.50 29.22
N THR A 117 -25.86 23.33 30.40
CA THR A 117 -24.71 22.44 30.61
C THR A 117 -25.07 20.97 30.31
N GLU A 118 -26.24 20.50 30.75
CA GLU A 118 -26.75 19.17 30.44
C GLU A 118 -26.93 19.00 28.91
N LEU A 119 -27.52 19.97 28.21
CA LEU A 119 -27.70 19.96 26.76
C LEU A 119 -26.34 19.87 26.04
N LEU A 120 -25.39 20.71 26.41
CA LEU A 120 -24.05 20.71 25.80
C LEU A 120 -23.30 19.39 26.06
N ALA A 121 -23.43 18.82 27.26
CA ALA A 121 -22.84 17.53 27.59
C ALA A 121 -23.42 16.39 26.73
N VAL A 122 -24.74 16.37 26.51
CA VAL A 122 -25.40 15.39 25.63
C VAL A 122 -24.96 15.58 24.18
N GLN A 123 -24.95 16.81 23.67
CA GLN A 123 -24.51 17.11 22.31
C GLN A 123 -23.03 16.69 22.08
N ASN A 124 -22.15 16.97 23.05
CA ASN A 124 -20.74 16.57 22.96
C ASN A 124 -20.58 15.04 23.00
N LYS A 125 -21.32 14.32 23.86
CA LYS A 125 -21.31 12.83 23.86
C LYS A 125 -21.75 12.26 22.52
N ILE A 126 -22.82 12.78 21.91
CA ILE A 126 -23.29 12.34 20.60
C ILE A 126 -22.24 12.62 19.52
N LYS A 127 -21.64 13.83 19.49
CA LYS A 127 -20.58 14.16 18.54
C LYS A 127 -19.37 13.25 18.68
N THR A 128 -18.90 13.00 19.90
CA THR A 128 -17.76 12.13 20.16
C THR A 128 -18.05 10.70 19.72
N HIS A 129 -19.25 10.18 20.00
CA HIS A 129 -19.62 8.81 19.63
C HIS A 129 -19.73 8.62 18.11
N VAL A 130 -20.38 9.55 17.41
CA VAL A 130 -20.48 9.55 15.93
C VAL A 130 -19.10 9.68 15.28
N GLN A 131 -18.22 10.51 15.83
CA GLN A 131 -16.86 10.68 15.32
C GLN A 131 -16.02 9.41 15.47
N THR A 132 -16.09 8.75 16.64
CA THR A 132 -15.37 7.50 16.93
C THR A 132 -15.83 6.36 16.03
N ASP A 133 -17.13 6.19 15.81
CA ASP A 133 -17.67 5.16 14.93
C ASP A 133 -17.22 5.38 13.48
N ASN A 134 -17.22 6.63 13.02
CA ASN A 134 -16.78 6.98 11.68
C ASN A 134 -15.26 6.73 11.49
N GLU A 135 -14.45 7.04 12.48
CA GLU A 135 -13.00 6.76 12.47
C GLU A 135 -12.72 5.25 12.44
N ASN A 136 -13.45 4.46 13.21
CA ASN A 136 -13.32 3.00 13.21
C ASN A 136 -13.73 2.38 11.87
N ALA A 137 -14.83 2.84 11.27
CA ALA A 137 -15.27 2.41 9.96
C ALA A 137 -14.24 2.77 8.86
N LEU A 138 -13.68 3.98 8.93
CA LEU A 138 -12.62 4.44 8.05
C LEU A 138 -11.37 3.55 8.18
N ARG A 139 -10.90 3.31 9.40
CA ARG A 139 -9.75 2.46 9.70
C ARG A 139 -9.96 1.03 9.20
N ALA A 140 -11.13 0.44 9.48
CA ALA A 140 -11.48 -0.91 9.02
C ALA A 140 -11.40 -1.01 7.49
N SER A 141 -11.91 -0.01 6.78
CA SER A 141 -11.87 0.01 5.32
C SER A 141 -10.46 0.14 4.77
N TYR A 142 -9.56 0.95 5.38
CA TYR A 142 -8.15 0.99 5.00
C TYR A 142 -7.43 -0.35 5.27
N MET A 143 -7.71 -0.99 6.41
CA MET A 143 -7.12 -2.30 6.75
C MET A 143 -7.52 -3.38 5.75
N VAL A 144 -8.79 -3.42 5.34
CA VAL A 144 -9.28 -4.38 4.33
C VAL A 144 -8.68 -4.05 2.95
N SER A 145 -8.66 -2.77 2.54
CA SER A 145 -8.04 -2.34 1.29
C SER A 145 -6.57 -2.73 1.21
N TYR A 146 -5.84 -2.59 2.32
CA TYR A 146 -4.47 -3.05 2.43
C TYR A 146 -4.33 -4.57 2.23
N ARG A 147 -5.20 -5.37 2.87
CA ARG A 147 -5.16 -6.84 2.72
C ARG A 147 -5.46 -7.28 1.30
N ILE A 148 -6.39 -6.61 0.62
CA ILE A 148 -6.70 -6.85 -0.80
C ILE A 148 -5.47 -6.57 -1.66
N ALA A 149 -4.84 -5.40 -1.49
CA ALA A 149 -3.63 -5.03 -2.22
C ALA A 149 -2.47 -6.00 -1.95
N GLN A 150 -2.26 -6.40 -0.69
CA GLN A 150 -1.21 -7.34 -0.30
C GLN A 150 -1.37 -8.72 -0.95
N LYS A 151 -2.62 -9.14 -1.19
CA LYS A 151 -2.93 -10.43 -1.85
C LYS A 151 -2.92 -10.33 -3.37
N GLY A 152 -2.84 -9.12 -3.94
CA GLY A 152 -2.93 -8.90 -5.38
C GLY A 152 -4.33 -9.16 -5.95
N GLU A 153 -5.36 -9.10 -5.09
CA GLU A 153 -6.74 -9.32 -5.49
C GLU A 153 -7.38 -8.05 -6.08
N ALA A 154 -8.41 -8.23 -6.90
CA ALA A 154 -9.15 -7.10 -7.46
C ALA A 154 -9.85 -6.29 -6.36
N HIS A 155 -9.76 -4.96 -6.42
CA HIS A 155 -10.38 -4.07 -5.45
C HIS A 155 -11.90 -4.25 -5.34
N THR A 156 -12.54 -4.75 -6.39
CA THR A 156 -13.99 -5.03 -6.44
C THR A 156 -14.45 -6.10 -5.46
N ILE A 157 -13.54 -6.99 -5.02
CA ILE A 157 -13.85 -8.06 -4.06
C ILE A 157 -14.35 -7.51 -2.72
N ALA A 158 -14.01 -6.28 -2.37
CA ALA A 158 -14.48 -5.63 -1.15
C ALA A 158 -16.01 -5.45 -1.15
N GLU A 159 -16.55 -5.01 -2.26
CA GLU A 159 -17.98 -4.75 -2.44
C GLU A 159 -18.77 -6.03 -2.75
N THR A 160 -18.20 -6.91 -3.60
CA THR A 160 -18.92 -8.07 -4.13
C THR A 160 -18.88 -9.30 -3.22
N LEU A 161 -17.87 -9.41 -2.36
CA LEU A 161 -17.71 -10.58 -1.49
C LEU A 161 -17.52 -10.19 -0.01
N ILE A 162 -16.55 -9.32 0.31
CA ILE A 162 -16.19 -9.07 1.71
C ILE A 162 -17.34 -8.41 2.46
N LYS A 163 -17.96 -7.38 1.89
CA LYS A 163 -19.07 -6.66 2.53
C LYS A 163 -20.29 -7.55 2.78
N PRO A 164 -20.80 -8.32 1.79
CA PRO A 164 -21.88 -9.29 2.03
C PRO A 164 -21.54 -10.30 3.12
N CYS A 165 -20.36 -10.93 3.06
CA CYS A 165 -19.94 -11.91 4.07
C CYS A 165 -19.91 -11.32 5.49
N LEU A 166 -19.44 -10.07 5.66
CA LEU A 166 -19.41 -9.41 6.97
C LEU A 166 -20.83 -9.18 7.52
N ILE A 167 -21.76 -8.79 6.65
CA ILE A 167 -23.16 -8.57 7.03
C ILE A 167 -23.81 -9.90 7.41
N ASP A 168 -23.63 -10.94 6.59
CA ASP A 168 -24.19 -12.27 6.85
C ASP A 168 -23.70 -12.84 8.17
N ILE A 169 -22.38 -12.77 8.43
CA ILE A 169 -21.78 -13.23 9.70
C ILE A 169 -22.36 -12.45 10.89
N ALA A 170 -22.46 -11.12 10.78
CA ALA A 170 -22.99 -10.31 11.87
C ALA A 170 -24.47 -10.60 12.13
N THR A 171 -25.25 -10.81 11.09
CA THR A 171 -26.68 -11.16 11.22
C THR A 171 -26.86 -12.53 11.86
N CYS A 172 -26.02 -13.53 11.48
CA CYS A 172 -26.13 -14.89 12.03
C CYS A 172 -25.57 -15.04 13.44
N MET A 173 -24.46 -14.31 13.76
CA MET A 173 -23.70 -14.54 15.00
C MET A 173 -23.92 -13.49 16.08
N LEU A 174 -24.41 -12.29 15.73
CA LEU A 174 -24.58 -11.17 16.63
C LEU A 174 -26.05 -10.69 16.61
N ASP A 175 -26.31 -9.51 16.05
CA ASP A 175 -27.64 -8.97 15.88
C ASP A 175 -27.72 -7.97 14.71
N ASP A 176 -28.94 -7.56 14.34
CA ASP A 176 -29.20 -6.61 13.25
C ASP A 176 -28.55 -5.23 13.49
N LYS A 177 -28.30 -4.86 14.73
CA LYS A 177 -27.66 -3.59 15.08
C LYS A 177 -26.19 -3.59 14.62
N PHE A 178 -25.47 -4.69 14.87
CA PHE A 178 -24.08 -4.86 14.41
C PHE A 178 -24.01 -4.98 12.88
N ALA A 179 -24.94 -5.70 12.26
CA ALA A 179 -25.02 -5.79 10.80
C ALA A 179 -25.20 -4.39 10.16
N LYS A 180 -26.07 -3.54 10.72
CA LYS A 180 -26.25 -2.15 10.31
C LYS A 180 -24.97 -1.32 10.51
N GLN A 181 -24.29 -1.47 11.65
CA GLN A 181 -23.02 -0.78 11.92
C GLN A 181 -21.93 -1.19 10.90
N LEU A 182 -21.78 -2.48 10.62
CA LEU A 182 -20.81 -2.97 9.63
C LEU A 182 -21.17 -2.51 8.21
N SER A 183 -22.46 -2.35 7.88
CA SER A 183 -22.89 -1.85 6.57
C SER A 183 -22.41 -0.42 6.28
N THR A 184 -22.10 0.37 7.32
CA THR A 184 -21.60 1.74 7.19
C THR A 184 -20.14 1.80 6.74
N ILE A 185 -19.38 0.67 6.83
CA ILE A 185 -18.00 0.62 6.37
C ILE A 185 -17.96 0.87 4.86
N PRO A 186 -17.20 1.90 4.41
CA PRO A 186 -17.21 2.26 3.00
C PRO A 186 -16.31 1.30 2.19
N PHE A 187 -16.97 0.35 1.51
CA PHE A 187 -16.36 -0.67 0.67
C PHE A 187 -16.74 -0.57 -0.82
N SER A 188 -17.26 0.59 -1.28
CA SER A 188 -17.50 0.74 -2.71
C SER A 188 -16.20 0.64 -3.52
N ASN A 189 -16.29 0.12 -4.74
CA ASN A 189 -15.15 -0.12 -5.63
C ASN A 189 -14.23 1.10 -5.75
N ASN A 190 -14.82 2.28 -6.03
CA ASN A 190 -14.05 3.53 -6.14
C ASN A 190 -13.37 3.93 -4.81
N THR A 191 -14.00 3.65 -3.68
CA THR A 191 -13.42 3.97 -2.37
C THR A 191 -12.22 3.08 -2.08
N VAL A 192 -12.34 1.78 -2.32
CA VAL A 192 -11.26 0.82 -2.09
C VAL A 192 -10.09 1.08 -3.04
N ALA A 193 -10.36 1.32 -4.34
CA ALA A 193 -9.33 1.68 -5.31
C ALA A 193 -8.55 2.93 -4.88
N ARG A 194 -9.25 4.00 -4.46
CA ARG A 194 -8.61 5.23 -3.95
C ARG A 194 -7.77 4.97 -2.71
N ARG A 195 -8.23 4.16 -1.75
CA ARG A 195 -7.46 3.83 -0.54
C ARG A 195 -6.21 3.02 -0.84
N ILE A 196 -6.28 2.11 -1.80
CA ILE A 196 -5.10 1.38 -2.26
C ILE A 196 -4.09 2.37 -2.87
N ALA A 197 -4.55 3.33 -3.68
CA ALA A 197 -3.71 4.38 -4.23
C ALA A 197 -3.11 5.29 -3.15
N ASP A 198 -3.90 5.69 -2.14
CA ASP A 198 -3.42 6.48 -0.99
C ASP A 198 -2.32 5.74 -0.22
N LEU A 199 -2.51 4.44 0.03
CA LEU A 199 -1.52 3.59 0.69
C LEU A 199 -0.23 3.46 -0.15
N ALA A 200 -0.35 3.27 -1.46
CA ALA A 200 0.78 3.19 -2.37
C ALA A 200 1.56 4.51 -2.40
N THR A 201 0.86 5.65 -2.47
CA THR A 201 1.48 6.98 -2.41
C THR A 201 2.22 7.20 -1.09
N ASN A 202 1.65 6.79 0.03
CA ASN A 202 2.30 6.91 1.33
C ASN A 202 3.58 6.08 1.41
N VAL A 203 3.57 4.85 0.89
CA VAL A 203 4.76 3.99 0.82
C VAL A 203 5.83 4.62 -0.07
N GLU A 204 5.47 5.10 -1.27
CA GLU A 204 6.39 5.78 -2.18
C GLU A 204 7.03 7.01 -1.52
N GLN A 205 6.23 7.89 -0.91
CA GLN A 205 6.72 9.10 -0.24
C GLN A 205 7.65 8.78 0.93
N THR A 206 7.34 7.74 1.69
CA THR A 206 8.18 7.28 2.80
C THR A 206 9.53 6.79 2.28
N LEU A 207 9.53 5.97 1.22
CA LEU A 207 10.75 5.47 0.60
C LEU A 207 11.59 6.62 0.01
N VAL A 208 10.95 7.54 -0.70
CA VAL A 208 11.60 8.75 -1.22
C VAL A 208 12.26 9.56 -0.10
N SER A 209 11.59 9.72 1.04
CA SER A 209 12.14 10.45 2.19
C SER A 209 13.41 9.81 2.73
N ILE A 210 13.52 8.48 2.65
CA ILE A 210 14.70 7.72 3.10
C ILE A 210 15.86 7.89 2.11
N ILE A 211 15.63 7.60 0.82
CA ILE A 211 16.70 7.59 -0.18
C ILE A 211 17.24 8.98 -0.52
N LYS A 212 16.46 10.02 -0.23
CA LYS A 212 16.87 11.41 -0.42
C LYS A 212 18.15 11.79 0.37
N TYR A 213 18.36 11.15 1.50
CA TYR A 213 19.47 11.44 2.41
C TYR A 213 20.46 10.27 2.59
N ARG A 214 20.27 9.17 1.85
CA ARG A 214 21.11 7.97 1.95
C ARG A 214 21.70 7.59 0.61
N LYS A 215 22.83 6.87 0.65
CA LYS A 215 23.37 6.22 -0.54
C LYS A 215 22.51 5.02 -0.91
N PHE A 216 22.27 4.85 -2.21
CA PHE A 216 21.46 3.77 -2.74
C PHE A 216 22.00 3.26 -4.09
N ALA A 217 21.61 2.04 -4.43
CA ALA A 217 21.78 1.46 -5.75
C ALA A 217 20.40 1.21 -6.38
N LEU A 218 20.34 1.29 -7.70
CA LEU A 218 19.12 1.04 -8.48
C LEU A 218 19.22 -0.30 -9.23
N GLN A 219 18.09 -0.97 -9.36
CA GLN A 219 17.90 -2.04 -10.33
C GLN A 219 16.73 -1.66 -11.23
N MET A 220 16.98 -1.62 -12.54
CA MET A 220 15.98 -1.29 -13.54
C MET A 220 15.67 -2.51 -14.41
N VAL A 221 14.37 -2.76 -14.61
CA VAL A 221 13.86 -3.85 -15.44
C VAL A 221 12.72 -3.32 -16.31
N GLU A 222 12.83 -3.54 -17.62
CA GLU A 222 11.70 -3.36 -18.53
C GLU A 222 10.89 -4.65 -18.58
N SER A 223 9.58 -4.55 -18.56
CA SER A 223 8.66 -5.66 -18.69
C SER A 223 7.45 -5.24 -19.54
N THR A 224 6.64 -6.21 -19.91
CA THR A 224 5.37 -5.95 -20.59
C THR A 224 4.24 -6.50 -19.74
N ASP A 225 3.21 -5.70 -19.53
CA ASP A 225 2.03 -6.13 -18.79
C ASP A 225 1.12 -7.05 -19.65
N VAL A 226 0.05 -7.56 -19.03
CA VAL A 226 -0.91 -8.45 -19.70
C VAL A 226 -1.70 -7.77 -20.82
N ALA A 227 -1.74 -6.44 -20.84
CA ALA A 227 -2.37 -5.63 -21.89
C ALA A 227 -1.39 -5.27 -23.03
N GLY A 228 -0.13 -5.68 -22.94
CA GLY A 228 0.91 -5.38 -23.93
C GLY A 228 1.59 -4.01 -23.74
N LEU A 229 1.35 -3.35 -22.60
CA LEU A 229 1.96 -2.06 -22.28
C LEU A 229 3.37 -2.28 -21.71
N ALA A 230 4.37 -1.60 -22.28
CA ALA A 230 5.73 -1.61 -21.72
C ALA A 230 5.75 -0.84 -20.39
N ILE A 231 6.32 -1.44 -19.36
CA ILE A 231 6.45 -0.87 -18.02
C ILE A 231 7.90 -0.88 -17.57
N LEU A 232 8.33 0.19 -16.92
CA LEU A 232 9.61 0.29 -16.24
C LEU A 232 9.41 0.04 -14.74
N LEU A 233 10.05 -1.03 -14.24
CA LEU A 233 10.15 -1.31 -12.80
C LEU A 233 11.52 -0.83 -12.33
N VAL A 234 11.52 -0.02 -11.28
CA VAL A 234 12.74 0.46 -10.64
C VAL A 234 12.73 0.05 -9.19
N PHE A 235 13.69 -0.76 -8.82
CA PHE A 235 13.95 -1.15 -7.44
C PHE A 235 15.10 -0.34 -6.89
N VAL A 236 15.07 -0.07 -5.60
CA VAL A 236 16.13 0.61 -4.87
C VAL A 236 16.64 -0.25 -3.73
N ARG A 237 17.97 -0.33 -3.61
CA ARG A 237 18.66 -0.96 -2.48
C ARG A 237 19.41 0.09 -1.69
N TYR A 238 19.17 0.17 -0.41
CA TYR A 238 19.76 1.18 0.47
C TYR A 238 20.11 0.57 1.84
N GLU A 239 21.04 1.22 2.55
CA GLU A 239 21.41 0.83 3.89
C GLU A 239 20.39 1.34 4.92
N ASN A 240 19.95 0.46 5.80
CA ASN A 240 19.06 0.80 6.92
C ASN A 240 19.62 0.24 8.22
N ILE A 241 20.04 1.12 9.11
CA ILE A 241 20.63 0.95 10.46
C ILE A 241 21.55 -0.28 10.62
N HIS A 242 21.07 -1.51 10.34
CA HIS A 242 21.84 -2.76 10.54
C HIS A 242 21.69 -3.76 9.37
N SER A 243 21.03 -3.36 8.28
CA SER A 243 20.77 -4.24 7.13
C SER A 243 20.67 -3.44 5.84
N PHE A 244 20.81 -4.13 4.71
CA PHE A 244 20.39 -3.59 3.42
C PHE A 244 18.93 -3.93 3.19
N GLU A 245 18.16 -2.98 2.71
CA GLU A 245 16.77 -3.16 2.32
C GLU A 245 16.61 -2.93 0.82
N GLU A 246 15.64 -3.64 0.23
CA GLU A 246 15.32 -3.59 -1.18
C GLU A 246 13.81 -3.34 -1.32
N ASP A 247 13.45 -2.28 -2.04
CA ASP A 247 12.07 -1.90 -2.24
C ASP A 247 11.81 -1.50 -3.68
N LEU A 248 10.55 -1.64 -4.12
CA LEU A 248 10.10 -1.10 -5.40
C LEU A 248 9.96 0.42 -5.28
N LEU A 249 10.82 1.16 -5.98
CA LEU A 249 10.76 2.62 -5.99
C LEU A 249 9.55 3.12 -6.79
N PHE A 250 9.38 2.60 -8.01
CA PHE A 250 8.16 2.83 -8.78
C PHE A 250 7.98 1.77 -9.88
N CYS A 251 6.75 1.67 -10.36
CA CYS A 251 6.35 0.93 -11.54
C CYS A 251 5.55 1.88 -12.44
N ARG A 252 6.12 2.29 -13.58
CA ARG A 252 5.47 3.28 -14.46
C ARG A 252 5.47 2.82 -15.91
N PRO A 253 4.41 3.11 -16.69
CA PRO A 253 4.35 2.76 -18.10
C PRO A 253 5.30 3.61 -18.94
N LEU A 254 5.89 2.98 -19.98
CA LEU A 254 6.59 3.63 -21.08
C LEU A 254 5.59 3.85 -22.21
N LEU A 255 5.09 5.06 -22.33
CA LEU A 255 3.91 5.38 -23.17
C LEU A 255 4.16 5.30 -24.68
N SER A 256 5.43 5.24 -25.12
CA SER A 256 5.78 5.19 -26.53
C SER A 256 6.89 4.18 -26.80
N ASN A 257 8.08 4.61 -27.14
CA ASN A 257 9.21 3.72 -27.40
C ASN A 257 9.95 3.37 -26.10
N THR A 258 10.61 2.23 -26.08
CA THR A 258 11.42 1.78 -24.94
C THR A 258 12.91 2.07 -25.18
N THR A 259 13.23 3.29 -25.67
CA THR A 259 14.60 3.72 -25.89
C THR A 259 15.29 4.12 -24.59
N GLY A 260 16.61 4.01 -24.56
CA GLY A 260 17.38 4.41 -23.37
C GLY A 260 17.14 5.86 -22.93
N VAL A 261 16.91 6.76 -23.90
CA VAL A 261 16.58 8.17 -23.63
C VAL A 261 15.24 8.30 -22.91
N GLN A 262 14.23 7.52 -23.30
CA GLN A 262 12.91 7.56 -22.67
C GLN A 262 12.90 6.89 -21.30
N ILE A 263 13.59 5.76 -21.15
CA ILE A 263 13.80 5.11 -19.84
C ILE A 263 14.49 6.08 -18.89
N PHE A 264 15.57 6.74 -19.34
CA PHE A 264 16.25 7.74 -18.54
C PHE A 264 15.36 8.95 -18.24
N GLY A 265 14.60 9.46 -19.21
CA GLY A 265 13.69 10.60 -19.02
C GLY A 265 12.62 10.34 -17.96
N LEU A 266 12.06 9.12 -17.93
CA LEU A 266 11.10 8.72 -16.91
C LEU A 266 11.73 8.69 -15.50
N LEU A 267 12.95 8.17 -15.40
CA LEU A 267 13.69 8.07 -14.14
C LEU A 267 14.17 9.45 -13.64
N ASP A 268 14.74 10.27 -14.52
CA ASP A 268 15.22 11.62 -14.22
C ASP A 268 14.05 12.56 -13.84
N GLY A 269 12.91 12.40 -14.51
CA GLY A 269 11.66 13.07 -14.15
C GLY A 269 11.23 12.75 -12.72
N PHE A 270 11.18 11.47 -12.36
CA PHE A 270 10.86 11.02 -11.01
C PHE A 270 11.83 11.59 -9.96
N PHE A 271 13.13 11.58 -10.26
CA PHE A 271 14.16 12.12 -9.35
C PHE A 271 14.02 13.63 -9.18
N THR A 272 13.73 14.35 -10.26
CA THR A 272 13.52 15.79 -10.23
C THR A 272 12.28 16.19 -9.45
N GLU A 273 11.14 15.54 -9.72
CA GLU A 273 9.87 15.74 -9.02
C GLU A 273 10.03 15.55 -7.51
N ASN A 274 10.75 14.50 -7.13
CA ASN A 274 10.94 14.12 -5.73
C ASN A 274 12.19 14.73 -5.09
N LYS A 275 12.97 15.54 -5.82
CA LYS A 275 14.22 16.17 -5.35
C LYS A 275 15.22 15.13 -4.80
N ILE A 276 15.38 13.99 -5.50
CA ILE A 276 16.35 12.95 -5.16
C ILE A 276 17.67 13.30 -5.86
N PRO A 277 18.79 13.51 -5.13
CA PRO A 277 20.05 13.87 -5.77
C PRO A 277 20.73 12.65 -6.41
N TRP A 278 21.12 12.76 -7.67
CA TRP A 278 21.88 11.73 -8.38
C TRP A 278 23.19 11.35 -7.69
N THR A 279 23.79 12.27 -6.95
CA THR A 279 25.02 12.04 -6.15
C THR A 279 24.85 10.98 -5.06
N ASN A 280 23.62 10.62 -4.70
CA ASN A 280 23.33 9.56 -3.75
C ASN A 280 23.24 8.17 -4.41
N CYS A 281 23.06 8.11 -5.72
CA CYS A 281 23.08 6.85 -6.47
C CYS A 281 24.51 6.38 -6.68
N ILE A 282 24.84 5.16 -6.20
CA ILE A 282 26.20 4.60 -6.26
C ILE A 282 26.36 3.53 -7.33
N ASP A 283 25.29 2.81 -7.68
CA ASP A 283 25.33 1.76 -8.70
C ASP A 283 23.97 1.63 -9.38
N VAL A 284 23.99 1.21 -10.64
CA VAL A 284 22.78 0.91 -11.43
C VAL A 284 22.94 -0.47 -12.08
N CYS A 285 22.07 -1.40 -11.69
CA CYS A 285 22.00 -2.75 -12.22
C CYS A 285 20.89 -2.85 -13.27
N THR A 286 21.21 -3.40 -14.46
CA THR A 286 20.25 -3.59 -15.57
C THR A 286 20.40 -4.97 -16.20
N ASP A 287 19.49 -5.32 -17.11
CA ASP A 287 19.46 -6.61 -17.81
C ASP A 287 20.48 -6.72 -18.97
N GLY A 288 21.19 -5.64 -19.29
CA GLY A 288 22.14 -5.62 -20.41
C GLY A 288 21.53 -5.42 -21.78
N ALA A 289 20.23 -5.13 -21.88
CA ALA A 289 19.60 -4.77 -23.15
C ALA A 289 20.24 -3.51 -23.76
N LYS A 290 20.24 -3.40 -25.12
CA LYS A 290 20.86 -2.27 -25.81
C LYS A 290 20.28 -0.91 -25.40
N ALA A 291 18.98 -0.85 -25.09
CA ALA A 291 18.34 0.35 -24.56
C ALA A 291 18.87 0.74 -23.17
N MET A 292 19.29 -0.24 -22.37
CA MET A 292 19.88 0.00 -21.04
C MET A 292 21.36 0.36 -21.11
N VAL A 293 22.18 -0.46 -21.80
CA VAL A 293 23.67 -0.37 -21.72
C VAL A 293 24.34 0.20 -22.96
N GLY A 294 23.59 0.64 -23.99
CA GLY A 294 24.16 1.25 -25.19
C GLY A 294 25.09 2.40 -24.85
N ALA A 295 26.28 2.44 -25.48
CA ALA A 295 27.40 3.32 -25.10
C ALA A 295 27.06 4.83 -25.16
N THR A 296 26.18 5.25 -26.06
CA THR A 296 25.85 6.68 -26.29
C THR A 296 24.39 7.01 -25.90
N ALA A 297 23.46 6.17 -26.30
CA ALA A 297 22.01 6.40 -26.15
C ALA A 297 21.35 5.48 -25.11
N GLY A 298 22.09 4.61 -24.46
CA GLY A 298 21.58 3.75 -23.41
C GLY A 298 21.23 4.53 -22.14
N ALA A 299 20.26 4.05 -21.37
CA ALA A 299 19.83 4.70 -20.11
C ALA A 299 21.00 4.88 -19.13
N VAL A 300 21.86 3.87 -18.99
CA VAL A 300 23.06 3.92 -18.12
C VAL A 300 24.03 5.00 -18.56
N ALA A 301 24.26 5.18 -19.87
CA ALA A 301 25.13 6.24 -20.39
C ALA A 301 24.58 7.63 -19.98
N LYS A 302 23.28 7.84 -20.10
CA LYS A 302 22.61 9.09 -19.69
C LYS A 302 22.63 9.32 -18.19
N ILE A 303 22.51 8.27 -17.39
CA ILE A 303 22.65 8.34 -15.93
C ILE A 303 24.07 8.78 -15.55
N LYS A 304 25.12 8.24 -16.22
CA LYS A 304 26.51 8.62 -15.99
C LYS A 304 26.83 10.07 -16.39
N GLU A 305 26.07 10.66 -17.29
CA GLU A 305 26.16 12.10 -17.57
C GLU A 305 25.74 12.96 -16.37
N LYS A 306 24.80 12.48 -15.51
CA LYS A 306 24.36 13.17 -14.29
C LYS A 306 25.36 13.02 -13.14
N SER A 307 25.98 11.87 -13.00
CA SER A 307 26.99 11.61 -11.99
C SER A 307 28.03 10.59 -12.51
N LYS A 308 29.25 11.05 -12.69
CA LYS A 308 30.37 10.22 -13.22
C LYS A 308 30.80 9.09 -12.27
N GLU A 309 30.52 9.24 -10.99
CA GLU A 309 30.88 8.28 -9.94
C GLU A 309 30.00 7.04 -9.92
N ILE A 310 28.86 7.07 -10.63
CA ILE A 310 27.91 5.95 -10.64
C ILE A 310 28.52 4.75 -11.35
N ARG A 311 28.59 3.64 -10.64
CA ARG A 311 28.95 2.34 -11.22
C ARG A 311 27.77 1.78 -12.01
N SER A 312 28.05 0.83 -12.87
CA SER A 312 26.98 0.08 -13.56
C SER A 312 27.33 -1.40 -13.55
N SER A 313 26.34 -2.20 -13.19
CA SER A 313 26.45 -3.65 -13.13
C SER A 313 25.40 -4.31 -14.03
N HIS A 314 25.78 -5.44 -14.63
CA HIS A 314 24.86 -6.26 -15.39
C HIS A 314 24.23 -7.28 -14.45
N CYS A 315 22.90 -7.37 -14.42
CA CYS A 315 22.15 -8.31 -13.59
C CYS A 315 22.70 -9.73 -13.71
N ILE A 316 23.11 -10.30 -12.59
CA ILE A 316 23.70 -11.64 -12.56
C ILE A 316 22.77 -12.69 -13.14
N LEU A 317 21.47 -12.55 -12.92
CA LEU A 317 20.45 -13.45 -13.43
C LEU A 317 20.43 -13.47 -14.97
N HIS A 318 20.49 -12.30 -15.60
CA HIS A 318 20.56 -12.20 -17.06
C HIS A 318 21.89 -12.66 -17.61
N ARG A 319 23.00 -12.40 -16.89
CA ARG A 319 24.32 -12.96 -17.26
C ARG A 319 24.32 -14.49 -17.24
N HIS A 320 23.68 -15.12 -16.23
CA HIS A 320 23.51 -16.56 -16.21
C HIS A 320 22.70 -17.06 -17.41
N ALA A 321 21.58 -16.39 -17.76
CA ALA A 321 20.79 -16.75 -18.92
C ALA A 321 21.60 -16.67 -20.23
N LEU A 322 22.46 -15.66 -20.36
CA LEU A 322 23.37 -15.52 -21.51
C LEU A 322 24.43 -16.61 -21.54
N ALA A 323 25.07 -16.91 -20.39
CA ALA A 323 26.05 -17.99 -20.28
C ALA A 323 25.44 -19.35 -20.66
N MET A 324 24.18 -19.57 -20.30
CA MET A 324 23.46 -20.79 -20.68
C MET A 324 23.20 -20.92 -22.18
N LYS A 325 23.01 -19.79 -22.91
CA LYS A 325 22.90 -19.82 -24.38
C LYS A 325 24.19 -20.23 -25.07
N THR A 326 25.33 -20.00 -24.43
CA THR A 326 26.68 -20.34 -24.93
C THR A 326 27.20 -21.65 -24.38
N MET A 327 26.37 -22.44 -23.69
CA MET A 327 26.74 -23.76 -23.18
C MET A 327 27.24 -24.67 -24.31
N PRO A 328 28.34 -25.41 -24.09
CA PRO A 328 28.83 -26.40 -25.06
C PRO A 328 27.73 -27.38 -25.48
N PHE A 329 27.71 -27.72 -26.78
CA PHE A 329 26.66 -28.57 -27.37
C PHE A 329 26.51 -29.91 -26.65
N SER A 330 27.60 -30.53 -26.18
CA SER A 330 27.60 -31.75 -25.38
C SER A 330 26.77 -31.60 -24.10
N LEU A 331 26.97 -30.51 -23.33
CA LEU A 331 26.20 -30.26 -22.10
C LEU A 331 24.78 -29.82 -22.38
N LYS A 332 24.54 -29.12 -23.49
CA LYS A 332 23.18 -28.79 -23.93
C LYS A 332 22.36 -30.03 -24.20
N ASN A 333 22.92 -31.01 -24.89
CA ASN A 333 22.26 -32.31 -25.13
C ASN A 333 21.91 -33.03 -23.81
N VAL A 334 22.80 -32.98 -22.83
CA VAL A 334 22.53 -33.53 -21.49
C VAL A 334 21.32 -32.82 -20.85
N MET A 335 21.27 -31.51 -20.91
CA MET A 335 20.14 -30.76 -20.39
C MET A 335 18.83 -31.07 -21.11
N ASP A 336 18.88 -31.19 -22.45
CA ASP A 336 17.71 -31.51 -23.27
C ASP A 336 17.20 -32.95 -22.95
N ASP A 337 18.07 -33.88 -22.67
CA ASP A 337 17.70 -35.25 -22.23
C ASP A 337 17.02 -35.23 -20.85
N ALA A 338 17.55 -34.44 -19.90
CA ALA A 338 16.92 -34.29 -18.60
C ALA A 338 15.51 -33.67 -18.73
N ILE A 339 15.37 -32.65 -19.57
CA ILE A 339 14.07 -31.98 -19.83
C ILE A 339 13.08 -32.98 -20.46
N LYS A 340 13.52 -33.81 -21.44
CA LYS A 340 12.70 -34.83 -22.05
C LYS A 340 12.18 -35.84 -21.01
N ILE A 341 13.04 -36.30 -20.10
CA ILE A 341 12.68 -37.21 -19.02
C ILE A 341 11.65 -36.58 -18.09
N ILE A 342 11.92 -35.36 -17.60
CA ILE A 342 11.01 -34.64 -16.71
C ILE A 342 9.66 -34.43 -17.38
N ASN A 343 9.64 -33.97 -18.62
CA ASN A 343 8.41 -33.70 -19.37
C ASN A 343 7.65 -34.98 -19.66
N PHE A 344 8.31 -36.09 -19.94
CA PHE A 344 7.66 -37.38 -20.18
C PHE A 344 6.81 -37.84 -19.00
N ILE A 345 7.30 -37.57 -17.77
CA ILE A 345 6.61 -37.90 -16.52
C ILE A 345 5.57 -36.86 -16.16
N LYS A 346 5.94 -35.57 -16.25
CA LYS A 346 5.13 -34.43 -15.72
C LYS A 346 4.04 -33.92 -16.67
N SER A 347 4.24 -34.00 -18.00
CA SER A 347 3.29 -33.40 -18.96
C SER A 347 1.94 -34.15 -19.04
N ARG A 348 1.89 -35.42 -18.60
CA ARG A 348 0.68 -36.24 -18.61
C ARG A 348 0.19 -36.48 -17.18
N PRO A 349 -1.02 -36.04 -16.80
CA PRO A 349 -1.53 -36.17 -15.43
C PRO A 349 -1.54 -37.63 -14.93
N LEU A 350 -1.84 -38.61 -15.80
CA LEU A 350 -1.81 -40.02 -15.43
C LEU A 350 -0.41 -40.46 -15.02
N LYS A 351 0.60 -40.20 -15.87
CA LYS A 351 1.99 -40.58 -15.58
C LYS A 351 2.51 -39.92 -14.32
N SER A 352 2.17 -38.64 -14.10
CA SER A 352 2.55 -37.91 -12.88
C SER A 352 1.95 -38.54 -11.61
N ARG A 353 0.70 -39.05 -11.68
CA ARG A 353 0.08 -39.77 -10.55
C ARG A 353 0.72 -41.14 -10.32
N LEU A 354 0.93 -41.92 -11.39
CA LEU A 354 1.60 -43.23 -11.29
C LEU A 354 3.01 -43.09 -10.73
N PHE A 355 3.76 -42.11 -11.20
CA PHE A 355 5.09 -41.81 -10.66
C PHE A 355 5.05 -41.44 -9.19
N LYS A 356 4.03 -40.64 -8.76
CA LYS A 356 3.86 -40.32 -7.36
C LYS A 356 3.62 -41.57 -6.50
N ILE A 357 2.74 -42.47 -6.94
CA ILE A 357 2.47 -43.75 -6.22
C ILE A 357 3.77 -44.54 -6.07
N LEU A 358 4.54 -44.68 -7.16
CA LEU A 358 5.83 -45.35 -7.09
C LEU A 358 6.81 -44.74 -6.08
N CYS A 359 6.91 -43.43 -6.05
CA CYS A 359 7.77 -42.74 -5.07
C CYS A 359 7.27 -42.93 -3.62
N ASP A 360 5.96 -42.91 -3.40
CA ASP A 360 5.36 -43.13 -2.08
C ASP A 360 5.58 -44.58 -1.63
N ASP A 361 5.43 -45.58 -2.53
CA ASP A 361 5.68 -47.00 -2.26
C ASP A 361 7.17 -47.30 -1.96
N MET A 362 8.08 -46.56 -2.59
CA MET A 362 9.52 -46.68 -2.33
C MET A 362 9.99 -45.90 -1.10
N GLY A 363 9.11 -45.16 -0.43
CA GLY A 363 9.45 -44.32 0.74
C GLY A 363 10.37 -43.16 0.43
N SER A 364 10.30 -42.64 -0.79
CA SER A 364 11.20 -41.56 -1.24
C SER A 364 10.89 -40.24 -0.51
N LEU A 365 11.93 -39.45 -0.23
CA LEU A 365 11.80 -38.13 0.42
C LEU A 365 10.90 -37.16 -0.34
N HIS A 366 10.83 -37.36 -1.66
CA HIS A 366 10.03 -36.55 -2.56
C HIS A 366 9.17 -37.44 -3.46
N SER A 367 7.90 -37.08 -3.62
CA SER A 367 6.96 -37.87 -4.44
C SER A 367 6.71 -37.31 -5.84
N THR A 368 7.40 -36.20 -6.23
CA THR A 368 7.19 -35.60 -7.55
C THR A 368 8.43 -34.91 -8.10
N LEU A 369 8.60 -34.96 -9.43
CA LEU A 369 9.57 -34.12 -10.14
C LEU A 369 9.11 -32.69 -10.22
N LEU A 370 10.05 -31.74 -10.38
CA LEU A 370 9.77 -30.33 -10.59
C LEU A 370 9.60 -30.06 -12.09
N PHE A 371 8.58 -29.27 -12.45
CA PHE A 371 8.33 -28.90 -13.84
C PHE A 371 9.40 -27.93 -14.33
N HIS A 372 9.93 -28.17 -15.53
CA HIS A 372 10.82 -27.24 -16.20
C HIS A 372 9.99 -26.29 -17.07
N THR A 373 10.15 -24.98 -16.84
CA THR A 373 9.59 -23.94 -17.69
C THR A 373 10.73 -23.15 -18.34
N GLU A 374 10.66 -22.93 -19.66
CA GLU A 374 11.68 -22.18 -20.39
C GLU A 374 11.87 -20.75 -19.87
N VAL A 375 10.79 -20.14 -19.41
CA VAL A 375 10.73 -18.77 -18.90
C VAL A 375 11.44 -18.63 -17.54
N ARG A 376 11.47 -19.68 -16.72
CA ARG A 376 12.08 -19.67 -15.37
C ARG A 376 13.36 -20.50 -15.36
N TRP A 377 14.40 -20.00 -16.01
CA TRP A 377 15.69 -20.72 -16.14
C TRP A 377 16.38 -21.04 -14.80
N LEU A 378 16.14 -20.28 -13.70
CA LEU A 378 16.52 -20.66 -12.33
C LEU A 378 15.87 -21.99 -11.87
N SER A 379 14.76 -22.41 -12.48
CA SER A 379 14.13 -23.70 -12.17
C SER A 379 14.97 -24.89 -12.63
N ARG A 380 15.93 -24.70 -13.55
CA ARG A 380 16.76 -25.77 -14.13
C ARG A 380 17.59 -26.48 -13.07
N GLY A 381 18.26 -25.72 -12.19
CA GLY A 381 19.04 -26.30 -11.10
C GLY A 381 18.17 -27.15 -10.18
N LYS A 382 17.09 -26.59 -9.67
CA LYS A 382 16.16 -27.33 -8.78
C LYS A 382 15.54 -28.56 -9.46
N ALA A 383 15.22 -28.46 -10.76
CA ALA A 383 14.66 -29.59 -11.51
C ALA A 383 15.68 -30.72 -11.73
N LEU A 384 16.95 -30.38 -12.05
CA LEU A 384 18.03 -31.34 -12.17
C LEU A 384 18.36 -31.98 -10.83
N THR A 385 18.49 -31.23 -9.76
CA THR A 385 18.73 -31.74 -8.42
C THR A 385 17.63 -32.74 -8.04
N ARG A 386 16.34 -32.38 -8.25
CA ARG A 386 15.21 -33.26 -7.98
C ARG A 386 15.22 -34.52 -8.87
N LEU A 387 15.65 -34.41 -10.13
CA LEU A 387 15.82 -35.56 -11.03
C LEU A 387 16.88 -36.53 -10.49
N MET A 388 17.99 -35.99 -9.95
CA MET A 388 19.07 -36.80 -9.39
C MET A 388 18.72 -37.43 -8.03
N GLU A 389 17.97 -36.71 -7.20
CA GLU A 389 17.43 -37.23 -5.93
C GLU A 389 16.51 -38.42 -6.17
N LEU A 390 15.67 -38.39 -7.20
CA LEU A 390 14.70 -39.41 -7.57
C LEU A 390 15.21 -40.32 -8.71
N ARG A 391 16.53 -40.42 -8.95
CA ARG A 391 17.09 -41.15 -10.10
C ARG A 391 16.69 -42.62 -10.17
N THR A 392 16.57 -43.27 -9.01
CA THR A 392 16.20 -44.71 -8.92
C THR A 392 14.73 -44.91 -9.31
N GLU A 393 13.86 -44.10 -8.76
CA GLU A 393 12.42 -44.10 -9.06
C GLU A 393 12.15 -43.74 -10.52
N VAL A 394 12.86 -42.72 -11.04
CA VAL A 394 12.78 -42.33 -12.45
C VAL A 394 13.25 -43.48 -13.37
N LEU A 395 14.35 -44.12 -13.02
CA LEU A 395 14.83 -45.25 -13.79
C LEU A 395 13.80 -46.38 -13.83
N LEU A 396 13.28 -46.83 -12.69
CA LEU A 396 12.28 -47.87 -12.58
C LEU A 396 11.03 -47.51 -13.38
N PHE A 397 10.51 -46.29 -13.22
CA PHE A 397 9.34 -45.82 -13.95
C PHE A 397 9.56 -45.83 -15.49
N LEU A 398 10.73 -45.36 -15.93
CA LEU A 398 11.03 -45.30 -17.36
C LEU A 398 11.28 -46.69 -17.98
N MET A 399 11.81 -47.62 -17.22
CA MET A 399 12.00 -49.03 -17.73
C MET A 399 10.66 -49.69 -18.04
N ASP A 400 9.61 -49.34 -17.29
CA ASP A 400 8.25 -49.82 -17.54
C ASP A 400 7.55 -49.02 -18.66
N GLN A 401 7.70 -47.69 -18.70
CA GLN A 401 6.93 -46.81 -19.56
C GLN A 401 7.64 -46.36 -20.86
N SER A 402 8.98 -46.37 -20.91
CA SER A 402 9.78 -45.92 -22.07
C SER A 402 11.22 -46.44 -22.03
N VAL A 403 11.45 -47.56 -22.66
CA VAL A 403 12.78 -48.19 -22.71
C VAL A 403 13.87 -47.23 -23.25
N THR A 404 13.54 -46.39 -24.22
CA THR A 404 14.50 -45.45 -24.83
C THR A 404 14.99 -44.43 -23.79
N LEU A 405 14.09 -43.80 -23.01
CA LEU A 405 14.46 -42.85 -21.96
C LEU A 405 15.10 -43.56 -20.76
N GLY A 406 14.67 -44.81 -20.47
CA GLY A 406 15.28 -45.62 -19.44
C GLY A 406 16.75 -45.96 -19.73
N LYS A 407 17.15 -46.15 -21.00
CA LYS A 407 18.56 -46.33 -21.39
C LYS A 407 19.42 -45.11 -21.03
N ILE A 408 18.89 -43.90 -21.17
CA ILE A 408 19.61 -42.65 -20.78
C ILE A 408 19.89 -42.65 -19.27
N MET A 409 18.94 -43.09 -18.45
CA MET A 409 19.10 -43.19 -17.00
C MET A 409 19.94 -44.39 -16.54
N LYS A 410 20.25 -45.34 -17.40
CA LYS A 410 21.22 -46.42 -17.15
C LYS A 410 22.66 -46.06 -17.51
N ASP A 411 22.86 -45.07 -18.36
CA ASP A 411 24.19 -44.65 -18.78
C ASP A 411 24.89 -43.87 -17.65
N VAL A 412 25.90 -44.48 -17.05
CA VAL A 412 26.68 -43.91 -15.96
C VAL A 412 27.33 -42.58 -16.37
N THR A 413 27.84 -42.49 -17.60
CA THR A 413 28.43 -41.25 -18.12
C THR A 413 27.40 -40.13 -18.15
N ARG A 414 26.18 -40.44 -18.58
CA ARG A 414 25.08 -39.49 -18.63
C ARG A 414 24.65 -39.06 -17.21
N LEU A 415 24.58 -40.00 -16.27
CA LEU A 415 24.27 -39.66 -14.86
C LEU A 415 25.33 -38.75 -14.24
N CYS A 416 26.63 -39.03 -14.49
CA CYS A 416 27.70 -38.12 -14.05
C CYS A 416 27.54 -36.69 -14.63
N GLN A 417 27.17 -36.60 -15.90
CA GLN A 417 26.91 -35.30 -16.54
C GLN A 417 25.68 -34.60 -15.95
N PHE A 418 24.60 -35.33 -15.63
CA PHE A 418 23.44 -34.74 -14.92
C PHE A 418 23.82 -34.22 -13.54
N SER A 419 24.59 -34.97 -12.76
CA SER A 419 25.09 -34.56 -11.46
C SER A 419 25.97 -33.30 -11.57
N TYR A 420 26.92 -33.31 -12.53
CA TYR A 420 27.77 -32.14 -12.78
C TYR A 420 26.97 -30.87 -13.10
N LEU A 421 25.95 -31.00 -13.99
CA LEU A 421 25.09 -29.86 -14.28
C LEU A 421 24.24 -29.44 -13.06
N ALA A 422 23.73 -30.39 -12.28
CA ALA A 422 22.98 -30.09 -11.07
C ALA A 422 23.83 -29.29 -10.05
N ASP A 423 25.09 -29.68 -9.86
CA ASP A 423 26.04 -29.01 -8.98
C ASP A 423 26.37 -27.58 -9.45
N ILE A 424 26.65 -27.41 -10.75
CA ILE A 424 26.88 -26.07 -11.33
C ILE A 424 25.67 -25.18 -11.12
N PHE A 425 24.48 -25.64 -11.48
CA PHE A 425 23.27 -24.84 -11.35
C PHE A 425 22.88 -24.59 -9.90
N SER A 426 23.16 -25.52 -9.00
CA SER A 426 22.94 -25.31 -7.57
C SER A 426 23.81 -24.19 -7.00
N LYS A 427 25.09 -24.11 -7.46
CA LYS A 427 26.00 -23.01 -7.07
C LYS A 427 25.67 -21.68 -7.72
N MET A 428 24.93 -21.68 -8.83
CA MET A 428 24.52 -20.48 -9.55
C MET A 428 23.19 -19.90 -9.05
N ASN A 429 22.38 -20.68 -8.32
CA ASN A 429 21.13 -20.29 -7.71
C ASN A 429 21.30 -19.77 -6.27
#